data_da60fa1a5f9c10c241b387badad2ace1
#
_entry.id   da60fa1a5f9c10c241b387badad2ace1
#
_cell.length_a   1.000
_cell.length_b   1.000
_cell.length_c   1.000
_cell.angle_alpha   90.00
_cell.angle_beta   90.00
_cell.angle_gamma   90.00
#
_symmetry.space_group_name_H-M   'P 1'
#
loop_
_entity.id
_entity.type
_entity.pdbx_description
1 polymer ?
#
loop_
_entity_poly.entity_id
_entity_poly.type
_entity_poly.pdbx_seq_one_letter_code
_entity_poly.pdbx_strand_id
1 'polypeptide(L)'
;MGEARKYSVGYTKTNRQGLNYTVIAYRDRKDINVEFEDGLIVEHIPVTKINQNTLYHPDYPIPKHNRTPIEERLGEMRKNSKGRNMTIIAYRNSNDIDVQFDNGFIVEHTQYQLFERGTITDPFYPSFYGVGYLGMRTVYTKSDAYAKPHEVWASMLKRCYNENCERHPWYEDCVVDERWHNFATFLQWWNENYYELPEGMGRVELDKDFKNKHCRTYGPDTCLLIPQRINGAAPKRRTIDKEFPIGITYNKQKQKYHVRLTLYGKDTHIGNYNTFEEAFKVFKETKEGELKRLAELYKPYIPEEVYAAVVNYQVEETD
;
A
#
# COMPACT_ATOMS: atom_id res chain seq x y z
N MET A 1 4.98 -0.38 -48.66
CA MET A 1 5.70 -1.61 -49.09
C MET A 1 5.19 -2.75 -48.23
N GLY A 2 4.49 -3.75 -48.84
CA GLY A 2 3.85 -4.84 -48.10
C GLY A 2 4.90 -5.70 -47.40
N GLU A 3 4.57 -6.13 -46.15
CA GLU A 3 5.36 -7.13 -45.42
C GLU A 3 5.65 -8.31 -46.34
N ALA A 4 6.95 -8.62 -46.53
CA ALA A 4 7.39 -9.77 -47.30
C ALA A 4 6.65 -11.00 -46.76
N ARG A 5 6.05 -11.80 -47.69
CA ARG A 5 5.26 -12.99 -47.33
C ARG A 5 6.17 -13.94 -46.52
N LYS A 6 5.92 -14.04 -45.22
CA LYS A 6 6.70 -14.87 -44.33
C LYS A 6 6.74 -16.36 -44.74
N TYR A 7 5.74 -16.81 -45.48
CA TYR A 7 5.58 -18.18 -45.97
C TYR A 7 5.42 -18.20 -47.51
N SER A 8 6.52 -18.12 -48.24
CA SER A 8 6.56 -18.25 -49.68
C SER A 8 6.77 -19.71 -50.07
N VAL A 9 6.52 -20.00 -51.39
CA VAL A 9 6.92 -21.30 -51.98
C VAL A 9 8.43 -21.52 -51.68
N GLY A 10 8.74 -22.76 -51.23
CA GLY A 10 10.08 -23.13 -50.75
C GLY A 10 10.32 -22.93 -49.26
N TYR A 11 9.37 -22.32 -48.50
CA TYR A 11 9.48 -22.23 -47.06
C TYR A 11 9.36 -23.61 -46.41
N THR A 12 10.39 -24.01 -45.63
CA THR A 12 10.44 -25.30 -44.97
C THR A 12 10.32 -25.11 -43.45
N LYS A 13 9.59 -26.01 -42.79
CA LYS A 13 9.43 -26.02 -41.33
C LYS A 13 9.25 -27.44 -40.80
N THR A 14 9.74 -27.70 -39.61
CA THR A 14 9.50 -28.93 -38.86
C THR A 14 8.22 -28.80 -38.01
N ASN A 15 7.31 -29.77 -38.10
CA ASN A 15 6.09 -29.83 -37.28
C ASN A 15 6.36 -30.44 -35.91
N ARG A 16 5.32 -30.53 -35.06
CA ARG A 16 5.42 -31.10 -33.71
C ARG A 16 5.66 -32.62 -33.71
N GLN A 17 5.47 -33.33 -34.84
CA GLN A 17 5.80 -34.72 -34.97
C GLN A 17 7.27 -34.96 -35.37
N GLY A 18 8.06 -33.86 -35.52
CA GLY A 18 9.46 -33.96 -35.94
C GLY A 18 9.64 -34.10 -37.46
N LEU A 19 8.57 -33.95 -38.23
CA LEU A 19 8.62 -34.12 -39.68
C LEU A 19 8.73 -32.78 -40.38
N ASN A 20 9.62 -32.68 -41.35
CA ASN A 20 9.76 -31.49 -42.16
C ASN A 20 8.72 -31.45 -43.29
N TYR A 21 8.28 -30.27 -43.62
CA TYR A 21 7.42 -29.99 -44.77
C TYR A 21 7.83 -28.70 -45.44
N THR A 22 7.54 -28.60 -46.72
CA THR A 22 7.85 -27.45 -47.57
C THR A 22 6.56 -26.90 -48.20
N VAL A 23 6.41 -25.57 -48.18
CA VAL A 23 5.34 -24.88 -48.89
C VAL A 23 5.59 -25.00 -50.39
N ILE A 24 4.72 -25.71 -51.15
CA ILE A 24 4.87 -25.92 -52.57
C ILE A 24 3.92 -25.03 -53.42
N ALA A 25 2.83 -24.51 -52.81
CA ALA A 25 1.98 -23.51 -53.44
C ALA A 25 1.46 -22.53 -52.39
N TYR A 26 1.39 -21.26 -52.75
CA TYR A 26 0.82 -20.19 -51.92
C TYR A 26 -0.12 -19.32 -52.76
N ARG A 27 -1.41 -19.46 -52.61
CA ARG A 27 -2.44 -18.66 -53.31
C ARG A 27 -2.81 -17.43 -52.46
N ASP A 28 -3.24 -17.68 -51.21
CA ASP A 28 -3.50 -16.64 -50.22
C ASP A 28 -3.28 -17.17 -48.76
N ARG A 29 -3.64 -16.38 -47.74
CA ARG A 29 -3.46 -16.77 -46.33
C ARG A 29 -4.34 -17.93 -45.89
N LYS A 30 -5.38 -18.28 -46.62
CA LYS A 30 -6.30 -19.37 -46.32
C LYS A 30 -6.08 -20.60 -47.20
N ASP A 31 -5.25 -20.46 -48.25
CA ASP A 31 -5.08 -21.47 -49.29
C ASP A 31 -3.60 -21.63 -49.67
N ILE A 32 -2.93 -22.57 -49.01
CA ILE A 32 -1.57 -23.01 -49.32
C ILE A 32 -1.52 -24.52 -49.42
N ASN A 33 -0.56 -25.05 -50.20
CA ASN A 33 -0.26 -26.48 -50.26
C ASN A 33 1.13 -26.71 -49.65
N VAL A 34 1.28 -27.79 -48.92
CA VAL A 34 2.57 -28.22 -48.39
C VAL A 34 2.85 -29.66 -48.76
N GLU A 35 4.14 -29.99 -48.87
CA GLU A 35 4.64 -31.34 -49.13
C GLU A 35 5.53 -31.77 -48.00
N PHE A 36 5.27 -32.92 -47.41
CA PHE A 36 6.16 -33.58 -46.43
C PHE A 36 7.31 -34.30 -47.14
N GLU A 37 8.40 -34.61 -46.37
CA GLU A 37 9.60 -35.24 -46.91
C GLU A 37 9.34 -36.61 -47.57
N ASP A 38 8.29 -37.28 -47.17
CA ASP A 38 7.85 -38.57 -47.74
C ASP A 38 7.02 -38.43 -49.03
N GLY A 39 6.81 -37.17 -49.48
CA GLY A 39 6.03 -36.88 -50.68
C GLY A 39 4.56 -36.67 -50.47
N LEU A 40 4.03 -36.78 -49.24
CA LEU A 40 2.64 -36.51 -48.95
C LEU A 40 2.35 -35.01 -49.15
N ILE A 41 1.40 -34.70 -50.00
CA ILE A 41 0.92 -33.34 -50.23
C ILE A 41 -0.38 -33.10 -49.46
N VAL A 42 -0.42 -32.02 -48.67
CA VAL A 42 -1.63 -31.54 -48.01
C VAL A 42 -2.01 -30.21 -48.63
N GLU A 43 -3.21 -30.20 -49.23
CA GLU A 43 -3.70 -29.06 -49.99
C GLU A 43 -4.68 -28.19 -49.21
N HIS A 44 -4.86 -26.95 -49.67
CA HIS A 44 -5.85 -26.00 -49.19
C HIS A 44 -5.84 -25.75 -47.69
N ILE A 45 -4.66 -25.63 -47.10
CA ILE A 45 -4.53 -25.35 -45.67
C ILE A 45 -4.31 -23.87 -45.39
N PRO A 46 -4.86 -23.34 -44.29
CA PRO A 46 -4.60 -21.95 -43.90
C PRO A 46 -3.21 -21.79 -43.22
N VAL A 47 -2.57 -20.65 -43.44
CA VAL A 47 -1.30 -20.24 -42.81
C VAL A 47 -1.33 -20.36 -41.27
N THR A 48 -2.51 -20.23 -40.66
CA THR A 48 -2.69 -20.39 -39.21
C THR A 48 -2.21 -21.77 -38.70
N LYS A 49 -2.38 -22.84 -39.49
CA LYS A 49 -1.85 -24.18 -39.14
C LYS A 49 -0.34 -24.20 -39.05
N ILE A 50 0.36 -23.46 -39.92
CA ILE A 50 1.81 -23.30 -39.86
C ILE A 50 2.22 -22.44 -38.65
N ASN A 51 1.52 -21.33 -38.43
CA ASN A 51 1.81 -20.44 -37.29
C ASN A 51 1.66 -21.15 -35.94
N GLN A 52 0.56 -21.87 -35.76
CA GLN A 52 0.24 -22.60 -34.52
C GLN A 52 0.99 -23.92 -34.39
N ASN A 53 1.74 -24.32 -35.43
CA ASN A 53 2.42 -25.62 -35.55
C ASN A 53 1.46 -26.79 -35.31
N THR A 54 0.25 -26.72 -35.93
CA THR A 54 -0.83 -27.71 -35.85
C THR A 54 -1.03 -28.44 -37.15
N LEU A 55 -0.09 -28.36 -38.09
CA LEU A 55 -0.05 -29.18 -39.28
C LEU A 55 0.55 -30.53 -38.94
N TYR A 56 -0.28 -31.58 -39.00
CA TYR A 56 0.14 -32.95 -38.68
C TYR A 56 0.07 -33.84 -39.92
N HIS A 57 1.04 -34.74 -40.01
CA HIS A 57 1.01 -35.82 -40.99
C HIS A 57 0.04 -36.90 -40.51
N PRO A 58 -0.93 -37.39 -41.38
CA PRO A 58 -1.96 -38.33 -40.92
C PRO A 58 -1.43 -39.69 -40.46
N ASP A 59 -0.35 -40.16 -41.07
CA ASP A 59 0.21 -41.50 -40.77
C ASP A 59 1.13 -41.57 -39.56
N TYR A 60 1.43 -40.44 -38.93
CA TYR A 60 2.28 -40.36 -37.76
C TYR A 60 1.44 -39.99 -36.52
N PRO A 61 1.77 -40.54 -35.35
CA PRO A 61 1.05 -40.22 -34.13
C PRO A 61 1.19 -38.75 -33.79
N ILE A 62 0.08 -38.11 -33.44
CA ILE A 62 0.12 -36.73 -32.91
C ILE A 62 0.81 -36.79 -31.56
N PRO A 63 1.90 -36.02 -31.34
CA PRO A 63 2.57 -35.99 -30.06
C PRO A 63 1.57 -35.62 -28.98
N LYS A 64 1.41 -36.48 -27.98
CA LYS A 64 0.69 -36.10 -26.77
C LYS A 64 1.43 -34.92 -26.19
N HIS A 65 0.71 -33.83 -25.86
CA HIS A 65 1.31 -32.78 -25.06
C HIS A 65 1.94 -33.45 -23.87
N ASN A 66 3.27 -33.32 -23.69
CA ASN A 66 3.94 -33.67 -22.46
C ASN A 66 3.37 -32.77 -21.36
N ARG A 67 2.20 -33.17 -20.84
CA ARG A 67 1.73 -32.60 -19.57
C ARG A 67 2.69 -33.17 -18.53
N THR A 68 3.44 -32.31 -17.88
CA THR A 68 4.21 -32.68 -16.71
C THR A 68 3.29 -33.47 -15.78
N PRO A 69 3.64 -34.70 -15.39
CA PRO A 69 2.83 -35.49 -14.47
C PRO A 69 2.48 -34.69 -13.21
N ILE A 70 1.32 -34.96 -12.63
CA ILE A 70 0.84 -34.27 -11.41
C ILE A 70 1.87 -34.46 -10.29
N GLU A 71 2.46 -35.62 -10.20
CA GLU A 71 3.48 -36.00 -9.20
C GLU A 71 4.75 -35.14 -9.32
N GLU A 72 5.12 -34.72 -10.53
CA GLU A 72 6.27 -33.84 -10.76
C GLU A 72 5.99 -32.36 -10.41
N ARG A 73 4.71 -32.00 -10.28
CA ARG A 73 4.29 -30.64 -9.88
C ARG A 73 4.22 -30.45 -8.37
N LEU A 74 3.95 -31.53 -7.65
CA LEU A 74 3.90 -31.50 -6.19
C LEU A 74 5.30 -31.23 -5.64
N GLY A 75 5.43 -30.22 -4.77
CA GLY A 75 6.72 -29.79 -4.24
C GLY A 75 7.50 -28.84 -5.16
N GLU A 76 6.96 -28.47 -6.35
CA GLU A 76 7.60 -27.46 -7.19
C GLU A 76 7.73 -26.13 -6.42
N MET A 77 8.93 -25.56 -6.45
CA MET A 77 9.24 -24.32 -5.74
C MET A 77 9.54 -23.19 -6.71
N ARG A 78 9.00 -21.99 -6.41
CA ARG A 78 9.29 -20.75 -7.15
C ARG A 78 9.31 -19.55 -6.20
N LYS A 79 9.94 -18.47 -6.65
CA LYS A 79 9.83 -17.18 -5.97
C LYS A 79 8.71 -16.33 -6.62
N ASN A 80 7.94 -15.67 -5.77
CA ASN A 80 6.99 -14.67 -6.27
C ASN A 80 7.71 -13.34 -6.63
N SER A 81 6.96 -12.40 -7.18
CA SER A 81 7.45 -11.06 -7.57
C SER A 81 8.05 -10.23 -6.40
N LYS A 82 7.83 -10.65 -5.16
CA LYS A 82 8.39 -10.06 -3.94
C LYS A 82 9.59 -10.85 -3.39
N GLY A 83 10.06 -11.88 -4.12
CA GLY A 83 11.21 -12.69 -3.72
C GLY A 83 10.91 -13.78 -2.69
N ARG A 84 9.62 -14.02 -2.32
CA ARG A 84 9.21 -15.04 -1.36
C ARG A 84 9.13 -16.40 -2.03
N ASN A 85 9.60 -17.43 -1.32
CA ASN A 85 9.48 -18.81 -1.78
C ASN A 85 8.03 -19.28 -1.68
N MET A 86 7.57 -19.92 -2.74
CA MET A 86 6.27 -20.56 -2.86
C MET A 86 6.49 -22.03 -3.21
N THR A 87 5.75 -22.93 -2.59
CA THR A 87 5.79 -24.38 -2.83
C THR A 87 4.39 -24.89 -3.14
N ILE A 88 4.23 -25.68 -4.20
CA ILE A 88 2.97 -26.37 -4.50
C ILE A 88 2.81 -27.52 -3.51
N ILE A 89 1.80 -27.45 -2.65
CA ILE A 89 1.48 -28.49 -1.65
C ILE A 89 0.31 -29.37 -2.07
N ALA A 90 -0.51 -28.92 -3.03
CA ALA A 90 -1.52 -29.74 -3.68
C ALA A 90 -1.66 -29.32 -5.15
N TYR A 91 -1.76 -30.29 -6.06
CA TYR A 91 -1.97 -30.06 -7.48
C TYR A 91 -3.11 -30.97 -7.98
N ARG A 92 -4.29 -30.42 -8.17
CA ARG A 92 -5.48 -31.16 -8.68
C ARG A 92 -5.56 -31.03 -10.20
N ASN A 93 -5.36 -29.84 -10.72
CA ASN A 93 -5.22 -29.50 -12.15
C ASN A 93 -4.61 -28.08 -12.28
N SER A 94 -4.39 -27.63 -13.52
CA SER A 94 -3.78 -26.30 -13.77
C SER A 94 -4.59 -25.10 -13.28
N ASN A 95 -5.88 -25.27 -13.00
CA ASN A 95 -6.75 -24.22 -12.48
C ASN A 95 -7.03 -24.37 -10.98
N ASP A 96 -6.49 -25.42 -10.35
CA ASP A 96 -6.77 -25.74 -8.95
C ASP A 96 -5.52 -26.36 -8.30
N ILE A 97 -4.74 -25.52 -7.66
CA ILE A 97 -3.55 -25.86 -6.86
C ILE A 97 -3.58 -25.14 -5.52
N ASP A 98 -2.90 -25.71 -4.53
CA ASP A 98 -2.63 -25.02 -3.26
C ASP A 98 -1.13 -24.70 -3.16
N VAL A 99 -0.83 -23.50 -2.73
CA VAL A 99 0.53 -22.97 -2.65
C VAL A 99 0.83 -22.51 -1.25
N GLN A 100 1.91 -23.01 -0.65
CA GLN A 100 2.40 -22.60 0.66
C GLN A 100 3.61 -21.67 0.53
N PHE A 101 3.61 -20.62 1.31
CA PHE A 101 4.76 -19.70 1.50
C PHE A 101 5.70 -20.22 2.61
N ASP A 102 6.91 -19.69 2.64
CA ASP A 102 7.96 -20.03 3.62
C ASP A 102 7.62 -19.67 5.09
N ASN A 103 6.59 -18.82 5.33
CA ASN A 103 6.03 -18.54 6.66
C ASN A 103 4.87 -19.48 7.05
N GLY A 104 4.57 -20.48 6.22
CA GLY A 104 3.47 -21.43 6.45
C GLY A 104 2.10 -20.97 5.91
N PHE A 105 1.94 -19.74 5.44
CA PHE A 105 0.68 -19.27 4.85
C PHE A 105 0.36 -20.04 3.57
N ILE A 106 -0.91 -20.48 3.44
CA ILE A 106 -1.39 -21.28 2.30
C ILE A 106 -2.41 -20.47 1.51
N VAL A 107 -2.22 -20.41 0.18
CA VAL A 107 -3.21 -19.94 -0.78
C VAL A 107 -3.82 -21.16 -1.43
N GLU A 108 -5.07 -21.44 -1.09
CA GLU A 108 -5.83 -22.58 -1.61
C GLU A 108 -6.53 -22.21 -2.92
N HIS A 109 -6.80 -23.24 -3.75
CA HIS A 109 -7.60 -23.15 -4.97
C HIS A 109 -7.16 -22.05 -5.94
N THR A 110 -5.84 -21.86 -6.09
CA THR A 110 -5.27 -20.90 -7.04
C THR A 110 -4.86 -21.58 -8.36
N GLN A 111 -4.46 -20.80 -9.35
CA GLN A 111 -4.10 -21.30 -10.67
C GLN A 111 -2.59 -21.49 -10.80
N TYR A 112 -2.17 -22.59 -11.45
CA TYR A 112 -0.76 -22.85 -11.76
C TYR A 112 -0.12 -21.70 -12.57
N GLN A 113 -0.88 -21.08 -13.48
CA GLN A 113 -0.39 -19.93 -14.26
C GLN A 113 0.03 -18.73 -13.36
N LEU A 114 -0.69 -18.49 -12.25
CA LEU A 114 -0.34 -17.44 -11.31
C LEU A 114 0.92 -17.80 -10.51
N PHE A 115 1.06 -19.08 -10.15
CA PHE A 115 2.28 -19.62 -9.54
C PHE A 115 3.47 -19.47 -10.49
N GLU A 116 3.32 -19.89 -11.76
CA GLU A 116 4.36 -19.80 -12.78
C GLU A 116 4.83 -18.36 -13.04
N ARG A 117 3.90 -17.40 -13.03
CA ARG A 117 4.18 -15.97 -13.16
C ARG A 117 4.72 -15.32 -11.88
N GLY A 118 4.66 -15.99 -10.75
CA GLY A 118 5.06 -15.43 -9.45
C GLY A 118 4.13 -14.31 -8.97
N THR A 119 2.86 -14.31 -9.36
CA THR A 119 1.90 -13.26 -9.03
C THR A 119 1.06 -13.57 -7.78
N ILE A 120 1.19 -14.77 -7.21
CA ILE A 120 0.56 -15.11 -5.94
C ILE A 120 1.22 -14.30 -4.83
N THR A 121 0.42 -13.67 -3.98
CA THR A 121 0.90 -12.80 -2.91
C THR A 121 0.54 -13.37 -1.53
N ASP A 122 1.47 -13.22 -0.59
CA ASP A 122 1.25 -13.47 0.82
C ASP A 122 0.72 -12.17 1.46
N PRO A 123 -0.52 -12.13 1.98
CA PRO A 123 -1.08 -10.94 2.59
C PRO A 123 -0.42 -10.57 3.93
N PHE A 124 0.34 -11.49 4.55
CA PHE A 124 1.08 -11.26 5.79
C PHE A 124 2.54 -10.86 5.56
N TYR A 125 2.94 -10.70 4.29
CA TYR A 125 4.28 -10.20 3.99
C TYR A 125 4.43 -8.72 4.38
N PRO A 126 5.44 -8.34 5.19
CA PRO A 126 5.65 -6.96 5.64
C PRO A 126 6.18 -6.06 4.52
N SER A 127 5.30 -5.76 3.56
CA SER A 127 5.63 -5.00 2.34
C SER A 127 5.67 -3.48 2.54
N PHE A 128 5.26 -2.98 3.69
CA PHE A 128 5.27 -1.55 4.02
C PHE A 128 6.32 -1.27 5.11
N TYR A 129 7.40 -0.61 4.69
CA TYR A 129 8.50 -0.17 5.58
C TYR A 129 9.08 -1.29 6.48
N GLY A 130 9.07 -2.53 5.99
CA GLY A 130 9.62 -3.70 6.67
C GLY A 130 8.76 -4.28 7.81
N VAL A 131 7.66 -3.65 8.17
CA VAL A 131 6.79 -4.08 9.29
C VAL A 131 5.32 -4.24 8.90
N GLY A 132 4.78 -3.36 8.06
CA GLY A 132 3.36 -3.33 7.74
C GLY A 132 2.96 -4.34 6.66
N TYR A 133 1.79 -4.96 6.82
CA TYR A 133 1.19 -5.91 5.88
C TYR A 133 -0.32 -5.73 5.78
N LEU A 134 -0.91 -6.21 4.67
CA LEU A 134 -2.33 -5.97 4.40
C LEU A 134 -3.29 -6.83 5.23
N GLY A 135 -2.86 -8.02 5.64
CA GLY A 135 -3.70 -9.01 6.34
C GLY A 135 -4.69 -9.73 5.42
N MET A 136 -5.50 -10.61 6.00
CA MET A 136 -6.54 -11.33 5.27
C MET A 136 -7.60 -10.35 4.77
N ARG A 137 -7.77 -10.33 3.46
CA ARG A 137 -8.73 -9.46 2.78
C ARG A 137 -10.14 -10.05 2.83
N THR A 138 -11.06 -9.35 3.47
CA THR A 138 -12.43 -9.34 3.00
C THR A 138 -12.52 -8.26 1.91
N VAL A 139 -12.52 -8.70 0.64
CA VAL A 139 -12.76 -7.89 -0.58
C VAL A 139 -12.44 -6.39 -0.47
N TYR A 140 -11.18 -6.01 -0.67
CA TYR A 140 -10.85 -4.60 -0.94
C TYR A 140 -11.04 -4.33 -2.44
N THR A 141 -12.18 -3.86 -2.84
CA THR A 141 -12.29 -3.11 -4.08
C THR A 141 -11.57 -1.77 -3.89
N LYS A 142 -11.05 -1.18 -4.98
CA LYS A 142 -10.47 0.17 -5.00
C LYS A 142 -11.56 1.24 -4.79
N SER A 143 -12.44 1.07 -3.80
CA SER A 143 -13.46 2.07 -3.47
C SER A 143 -12.81 3.15 -2.63
N ASP A 144 -13.25 4.40 -2.78
CA ASP A 144 -12.78 5.58 -2.04
C ASP A 144 -12.82 5.39 -0.52
N ALA A 145 -13.71 4.51 -0.02
CA ALA A 145 -13.83 4.16 1.40
C ALA A 145 -12.55 3.54 2.00
N TYR A 146 -11.68 2.92 1.21
CA TYR A 146 -10.42 2.33 1.69
C TYR A 146 -9.19 3.18 1.39
N ALA A 147 -9.28 4.09 0.44
CA ALA A 147 -8.14 4.92 0.03
C ALA A 147 -7.65 5.77 1.22
N LYS A 148 -8.56 6.40 1.94
CA LYS A 148 -8.23 7.31 3.05
C LYS A 148 -7.59 6.58 4.25
N PRO A 149 -8.19 5.54 4.86
CA PRO A 149 -7.56 4.83 5.97
C PRO A 149 -6.25 4.17 5.56
N HIS A 150 -6.12 3.66 4.34
CA HIS A 150 -4.86 3.09 3.85
C HIS A 150 -3.76 4.17 3.74
N GLU A 151 -4.08 5.36 3.22
CA GLU A 151 -3.16 6.50 3.14
C GLU A 151 -2.67 6.92 4.52
N VAL A 152 -3.59 7.03 5.51
CA VAL A 152 -3.25 7.40 6.89
C VAL A 152 -2.35 6.34 7.53
N TRP A 153 -2.70 5.05 7.38
CA TRP A 153 -1.92 3.94 7.89
C TRP A 153 -0.51 3.86 7.27
N ALA A 154 -0.41 3.94 5.95
CA ALA A 154 0.88 3.92 5.26
C ALA A 154 1.74 5.13 5.63
N SER A 155 1.13 6.32 5.80
CA SER A 155 1.82 7.53 6.24
C SER A 155 2.31 7.43 7.69
N MET A 156 1.56 6.77 8.59
CA MET A 156 1.96 6.48 9.96
C MET A 156 3.21 5.58 9.99
N LEU A 157 3.17 4.45 9.26
CA LEU A 157 4.32 3.54 9.15
C LEU A 157 5.54 4.23 8.53
N LYS A 158 5.32 5.05 7.48
CA LYS A 158 6.39 5.84 6.86
C LYS A 158 7.10 6.74 7.87
N ARG A 159 6.35 7.44 8.72
CA ARG A 159 6.92 8.33 9.75
C ARG A 159 7.78 7.58 10.76
N CYS A 160 7.38 6.36 11.14
CA CYS A 160 8.06 5.59 12.18
C CYS A 160 9.23 4.74 11.63
N TYR A 161 9.15 4.21 10.39
CA TYR A 161 10.05 3.16 9.92
C TYR A 161 10.76 3.43 8.59
N ASN A 162 10.54 4.59 7.94
CA ASN A 162 11.23 4.86 6.67
C ASN A 162 12.69 5.27 6.91
N GLU A 163 13.61 4.37 6.63
CA GLU A 163 15.06 4.60 6.74
C GLU A 163 15.62 5.52 5.64
N ASN A 164 14.92 5.65 4.50
CA ASN A 164 15.37 6.41 3.34
C ASN A 164 14.92 7.89 3.34
N CYS A 165 14.24 8.34 4.37
CA CYS A 165 13.84 9.73 4.55
C CYS A 165 14.57 10.32 5.76
N GLU A 166 15.00 11.59 5.66
CA GLU A 166 15.31 12.36 6.87
C GLU A 166 14.06 12.32 7.75
N ARG A 167 14.12 11.50 8.80
CA ARG A 167 13.04 11.45 9.78
C ARG A 167 12.99 12.79 10.46
N HIS A 168 11.82 13.38 10.55
CA HIS A 168 11.66 14.52 11.44
C HIS A 168 12.07 14.08 12.85
N PRO A 169 12.92 14.84 13.57
CA PRO A 169 13.41 14.46 14.90
C PRO A 169 12.31 14.06 15.90
N TRP A 170 11.09 14.56 15.70
CA TRP A 170 9.93 14.24 16.54
C TRP A 170 9.37 12.83 16.39
N TYR A 171 9.73 12.09 15.34
CA TYR A 171 9.28 10.71 15.11
C TYR A 171 10.38 9.66 15.31
N GLU A 172 11.59 10.09 15.69
CA GLU A 172 12.76 9.20 15.80
C GLU A 172 12.52 8.01 16.75
N ASP A 173 11.83 8.26 17.87
CA ASP A 173 11.49 7.22 18.87
C ASP A 173 10.03 6.73 18.75
N CYS A 174 9.31 7.11 17.69
CA CYS A 174 7.94 6.67 17.53
C CYS A 174 7.87 5.27 16.93
N VAL A 175 7.01 4.45 17.50
CA VAL A 175 6.72 3.08 17.05
C VAL A 175 5.23 2.92 16.77
N VAL A 176 4.89 1.88 16.04
CA VAL A 176 3.51 1.48 15.81
C VAL A 176 3.25 0.18 16.55
N ASP A 177 2.15 0.10 17.27
CA ASP A 177 1.68 -1.12 17.96
C ASP A 177 1.58 -2.27 16.96
N GLU A 178 2.03 -3.47 17.32
CA GLU A 178 2.06 -4.63 16.43
C GLU A 178 0.68 -4.97 15.83
N ARG A 179 -0.40 -4.69 16.56
CA ARG A 179 -1.79 -4.85 16.07
C ARG A 179 -2.06 -4.01 14.81
N TRP A 180 -1.39 -2.86 14.68
CA TRP A 180 -1.52 -1.96 13.54
C TRP A 180 -0.44 -2.15 12.47
N HIS A 181 0.47 -3.11 12.62
CA HIS A 181 1.24 -3.62 11.50
C HIS A 181 0.32 -4.29 10.48
N ASN A 182 -0.80 -4.87 10.93
CA ASN A 182 -1.87 -5.40 10.09
C ASN A 182 -2.85 -4.30 9.68
N PHE A 183 -2.90 -3.96 8.39
CA PHE A 183 -3.84 -2.97 7.87
C PHE A 183 -5.31 -3.35 8.12
N ALA A 184 -5.67 -4.64 8.06
CA ALA A 184 -7.04 -5.07 8.32
C ALA A 184 -7.49 -4.71 9.74
N THR A 185 -6.61 -4.85 10.74
CA THR A 185 -6.88 -4.47 12.12
C THR A 185 -6.97 -2.95 12.29
N PHE A 186 -6.06 -2.20 11.63
CA PHE A 186 -6.15 -0.74 11.61
C PHE A 186 -7.45 -0.25 10.96
N LEU A 187 -7.86 -0.86 9.85
CA LEU A 187 -9.10 -0.51 9.14
C LEU A 187 -10.34 -0.79 9.99
N GLN A 188 -10.36 -1.91 10.74
CA GLN A 188 -11.44 -2.19 11.68
C GLN A 188 -11.54 -1.06 12.71
N TRP A 189 -10.44 -0.73 13.39
CA TRP A 189 -10.40 0.37 14.35
C TRP A 189 -10.81 1.70 13.72
N TRP A 190 -10.33 1.99 12.49
CA TRP A 190 -10.72 3.19 11.76
C TRP A 190 -12.22 3.28 11.57
N ASN A 191 -12.87 2.22 11.12
CA ASN A 191 -14.32 2.19 10.87
C ASN A 191 -15.15 2.34 12.17
N GLU A 192 -14.63 1.85 13.29
CA GLU A 192 -15.27 1.98 14.60
C GLU A 192 -15.14 3.39 15.19
N ASN A 193 -14.10 4.15 14.81
CA ASN A 193 -13.77 5.45 15.40
C ASN A 193 -13.94 6.62 14.44
N TYR A 194 -14.15 6.37 13.14
CA TYR A 194 -14.29 7.42 12.15
C TYR A 194 -15.64 8.13 12.26
N TYR A 195 -15.60 9.44 12.17
CA TYR A 195 -16.78 10.30 12.09
C TYR A 195 -16.59 11.37 11.01
N GLU A 196 -17.69 11.79 10.40
CA GLU A 196 -17.67 12.85 9.39
C GLU A 196 -17.90 14.20 10.04
N LEU A 197 -17.17 15.19 9.55
CA LEU A 197 -17.38 16.58 9.92
C LEU A 197 -18.27 17.27 8.86
N PRO A 198 -19.10 18.25 9.24
CA PRO A 198 -19.85 19.07 8.30
C PRO A 198 -18.95 19.74 7.26
N GLU A 199 -19.52 20.05 6.10
CA GLU A 199 -18.83 20.78 5.05
C GLU A 199 -18.23 22.09 5.58
N GLY A 200 -16.99 22.39 5.22
CA GLY A 200 -16.24 23.56 5.68
C GLY A 200 -15.57 23.43 7.05
N MET A 201 -15.82 22.34 7.81
CA MET A 201 -15.17 22.11 9.11
C MET A 201 -13.84 21.35 9.02
N GLY A 202 -13.43 20.96 7.81
CA GLY A 202 -12.18 20.27 7.56
C GLY A 202 -12.31 18.74 7.63
N ARG A 203 -11.20 18.06 7.91
CA ARG A 203 -11.11 16.60 7.98
C ARG A 203 -10.65 16.16 9.36
N VAL A 204 -10.77 14.88 9.65
CA VAL A 204 -10.15 14.25 10.83
C VAL A 204 -8.75 13.74 10.49
N GLU A 205 -7.86 13.75 11.47
CA GLU A 205 -6.47 13.31 11.39
C GLU A 205 -6.16 12.38 12.56
N LEU A 206 -5.31 11.38 12.32
CA LEU A 206 -4.85 10.46 13.36
C LEU A 206 -3.83 11.17 14.24
N ASP A 207 -4.10 11.21 15.52
CA ASP A 207 -3.24 11.81 16.53
C ASP A 207 -3.07 10.90 17.74
N LYS A 208 -1.87 10.91 18.37
CA LYS A 208 -1.52 10.14 19.57
C LYS A 208 -1.29 11.02 20.82
N ASP A 209 -1.12 12.33 20.62
CA ASP A 209 -0.66 13.22 21.65
C ASP A 209 -1.81 13.79 22.51
N PHE A 210 -3.04 13.82 21.98
CA PHE A 210 -4.22 14.25 22.74
C PHE A 210 -4.66 13.27 23.82
N LYS A 211 -4.51 11.96 23.59
CA LYS A 211 -4.87 10.92 24.54
C LYS A 211 -3.79 10.71 25.59
N ASN A 212 -2.53 10.74 25.15
CA ASN A 212 -1.37 10.63 26.02
C ASN A 212 -0.18 11.40 25.43
N LYS A 213 0.08 12.57 25.95
CA LYS A 213 1.03 13.54 25.43
C LYS A 213 2.48 13.03 25.27
N HIS A 214 2.90 12.11 26.11
CA HIS A 214 4.27 11.57 26.08
C HIS A 214 4.34 10.20 25.38
N CYS A 215 3.21 9.73 24.84
CA CYS A 215 3.17 8.45 24.16
C CYS A 215 3.97 8.50 22.85
N ARG A 216 4.84 7.49 22.67
CA ARG A 216 5.64 7.30 21.46
C ARG A 216 5.06 6.24 20.53
N THR A 217 3.97 5.61 20.97
CA THR A 217 3.35 4.50 20.26
C THR A 217 2.06 4.95 19.56
N TYR A 218 1.98 4.72 18.26
CA TYR A 218 0.71 4.74 17.52
C TYR A 218 0.01 3.40 17.71
N GLY A 219 -1.19 3.40 18.25
CA GLY A 219 -1.95 2.17 18.51
C GLY A 219 -3.41 2.46 18.82
N PRO A 220 -4.24 1.40 18.89
CA PRO A 220 -5.69 1.55 19.12
C PRO A 220 -6.02 2.18 20.47
N ASP A 221 -5.15 1.98 21.47
CA ASP A 221 -5.36 2.50 22.82
C ASP A 221 -4.78 3.90 23.05
N THR A 222 -3.92 4.35 22.14
CA THR A 222 -3.16 5.61 22.27
C THR A 222 -3.57 6.69 21.32
N CYS A 223 -4.27 6.36 20.23
CA CYS A 223 -4.64 7.31 19.18
C CYS A 223 -6.12 7.71 19.25
N LEU A 224 -6.38 8.90 18.74
CA LEU A 224 -7.70 9.44 18.45
C LEU A 224 -7.74 9.98 17.02
N LEU A 225 -8.94 10.08 16.46
CA LEU A 225 -9.20 10.85 15.25
C LEU A 225 -9.62 12.26 15.66
N ILE A 226 -8.79 13.26 15.38
CA ILE A 226 -8.96 14.64 15.83
C ILE A 226 -9.26 15.54 14.63
N PRO A 227 -10.21 16.50 14.71
CA PRO A 227 -10.39 17.51 13.67
C PRO A 227 -9.09 18.26 13.37
N GLN A 228 -8.74 18.40 12.10
CA GLN A 228 -7.49 19.02 11.64
C GLN A 228 -7.25 20.41 12.27
N ARG A 229 -8.31 21.22 12.46
CA ARG A 229 -8.18 22.55 13.05
C ARG A 229 -7.79 22.48 14.53
N ILE A 230 -8.32 21.51 15.26
CA ILE A 230 -7.95 21.26 16.67
C ILE A 230 -6.50 20.76 16.72
N ASN A 231 -6.15 19.77 15.88
CA ASN A 231 -4.81 19.22 15.78
C ASN A 231 -3.76 20.29 15.42
N GLY A 232 -4.10 21.18 14.49
CA GLY A 232 -3.24 22.33 14.13
C GLY A 232 -3.13 23.43 15.21
N ALA A 233 -4.10 23.52 16.14
CA ALA A 233 -4.09 24.47 17.23
C ALA A 233 -3.26 23.97 18.44
N ALA A 234 -3.07 22.67 18.58
CA ALA A 234 -2.24 22.10 19.63
C ALA A 234 -0.80 22.64 19.55
N PRO A 235 -0.08 22.74 20.67
CA PRO A 235 1.34 23.06 20.66
C PRO A 235 2.08 22.05 19.80
N LYS A 236 3.02 22.53 19.01
CA LYS A 236 3.94 21.65 18.28
C LYS A 236 5.14 21.44 19.17
N ARG A 237 5.56 20.18 19.30
CA ARG A 237 6.71 19.81 20.09
C ARG A 237 7.93 20.68 19.73
N ARG A 238 8.59 21.20 20.77
CA ARG A 238 9.82 21.97 20.64
C ARG A 238 10.94 21.13 19.99
N THR A 239 11.64 21.70 19.02
CA THR A 239 12.88 21.12 18.51
C THR A 239 14.00 21.26 19.55
N ILE A 240 14.94 20.32 19.55
CA ILE A 240 16.11 20.32 20.46
C ILE A 240 16.85 21.67 20.42
N ASP A 241 16.85 22.36 19.29
CA ASP A 241 17.56 23.62 19.07
C ASP A 241 16.81 24.86 19.58
N LYS A 242 15.58 24.73 20.10
CA LYS A 242 14.81 25.87 20.60
C LYS A 242 14.75 25.90 22.10
N GLU A 243 15.17 27.01 22.65
CA GLU A 243 15.18 27.28 24.11
C GLU A 243 13.76 27.39 24.68
N PHE A 244 12.79 27.90 23.88
CA PHE A 244 11.41 28.19 24.30
C PHE A 244 10.38 27.43 23.43
N PRO A 245 9.14 27.21 23.94
CA PRO A 245 8.02 26.69 23.16
C PRO A 245 7.77 27.50 21.88
N ILE A 246 7.25 26.83 20.83
CA ILE A 246 6.95 27.50 19.55
C ILE A 246 5.83 28.51 19.76
N GLY A 247 6.15 29.78 19.63
CA GLY A 247 5.27 30.91 19.88
C GLY A 247 5.80 31.87 20.95
N ILE A 248 6.88 31.48 21.66
CA ILE A 248 7.63 32.35 22.57
C ILE A 248 9.01 32.62 21.98
N THR A 249 9.42 33.89 21.96
CA THR A 249 10.76 34.31 21.47
C THR A 249 11.32 35.38 22.37
N TYR A 250 12.64 35.34 22.67
CA TYR A 250 13.32 36.38 23.42
C TYR A 250 13.92 37.43 22.48
N ASN A 251 13.52 38.68 22.68
CA ASN A 251 14.08 39.82 21.94
C ASN A 251 15.25 40.45 22.77
N LYS A 252 16.46 40.20 22.31
CA LYS A 252 17.69 40.67 22.98
C LYS A 252 17.81 42.19 23.05
N GLN A 253 17.28 42.95 22.06
CA GLN A 253 17.37 44.40 22.03
C GLN A 253 16.43 45.03 23.07
N LYS A 254 15.22 44.47 23.19
CA LYS A 254 14.19 44.95 24.11
C LYS A 254 14.27 44.30 25.50
N GLN A 255 15.09 43.23 25.63
CA GLN A 255 15.18 42.41 26.84
C GLN A 255 13.81 41.89 27.31
N LYS A 256 12.98 41.43 26.36
CA LYS A 256 11.62 40.97 26.63
C LYS A 256 11.30 39.67 25.87
N TYR A 257 10.42 38.87 26.46
CA TYR A 257 9.82 37.70 25.85
C TYR A 257 8.58 38.13 25.03
N HIS A 258 8.53 37.77 23.77
CA HIS A 258 7.40 38.03 22.88
C HIS A 258 6.57 36.75 22.72
N VAL A 259 5.25 36.86 22.93
CA VAL A 259 4.32 35.77 22.73
C VAL A 259 3.48 36.05 21.48
N ARG A 260 3.51 35.12 20.52
CA ARG A 260 2.70 35.13 19.29
C ARG A 260 2.04 33.78 19.11
N LEU A 261 0.76 33.77 18.75
CA LEU A 261 -0.04 32.56 18.54
C LEU A 261 -0.95 32.71 17.35
N THR A 262 -1.25 31.61 16.68
CA THR A 262 -2.32 31.58 15.68
C THR A 262 -3.66 31.43 16.39
N LEU A 263 -4.45 32.50 16.41
CA LEU A 263 -5.81 32.51 16.93
C LEU A 263 -6.80 32.81 15.79
N TYR A 264 -7.89 32.07 15.71
CA TYR A 264 -8.87 32.20 14.63
C TYR A 264 -8.26 32.14 13.23
N GLY A 265 -7.19 31.37 13.05
CA GLY A 265 -6.45 31.23 11.78
C GLY A 265 -5.53 32.43 11.45
N LYS A 266 -5.35 33.38 12.36
CA LYS A 266 -4.48 34.55 12.17
C LYS A 266 -3.33 34.53 13.17
N ASP A 267 -2.11 34.87 12.69
CA ASP A 267 -0.96 35.10 13.55
C ASP A 267 -1.20 36.38 14.37
N THR A 268 -1.29 36.23 15.69
CA THR A 268 -1.67 37.26 16.65
C THR A 268 -0.57 37.49 17.65
N HIS A 269 -0.17 38.74 17.81
CA HIS A 269 0.73 39.16 18.90
C HIS A 269 -0.07 39.26 20.20
N ILE A 270 0.31 38.48 21.22
CA ILE A 270 -0.38 38.40 22.50
C ILE A 270 0.20 39.43 23.48
N GLY A 271 1.52 39.55 23.54
CA GLY A 271 2.15 40.52 24.42
C GLY A 271 3.69 40.36 24.50
N ASN A 272 4.28 41.26 25.32
CA ASN A 272 5.69 41.32 25.65
C ASN A 272 5.84 41.27 27.18
N TYR A 273 6.66 40.36 27.70
CA TYR A 273 6.78 40.07 29.11
C TYR A 273 8.25 40.21 29.57
N ASN A 274 8.44 40.51 30.83
CA ASN A 274 9.81 40.70 31.38
C ASN A 274 10.48 39.35 31.72
N THR A 275 9.70 38.36 32.11
CA THR A 275 10.22 37.03 32.45
C THR A 275 9.63 35.93 31.55
N PHE A 276 10.32 34.79 31.50
CA PHE A 276 9.83 33.62 30.75
C PHE A 276 8.56 33.05 31.40
N GLU A 277 8.49 33.03 32.71
CA GLU A 277 7.37 32.50 33.49
C GLU A 277 6.08 33.29 33.17
N GLU A 278 6.15 34.63 33.09
CA GLU A 278 5.03 35.48 32.70
C GLU A 278 4.61 35.17 31.28
N ALA A 279 5.56 35.08 30.35
CA ALA A 279 5.30 34.78 28.93
C ALA A 279 4.69 33.40 28.75
N PHE A 280 5.24 32.40 29.45
CA PHE A 280 4.74 31.01 29.40
C PHE A 280 3.34 30.88 29.98
N LYS A 281 3.06 31.52 31.11
CA LYS A 281 1.72 31.52 31.70
C LYS A 281 0.67 32.02 30.72
N VAL A 282 0.90 33.16 30.06
CA VAL A 282 -0.03 33.74 29.10
C VAL A 282 -0.09 32.87 27.82
N PHE A 283 1.03 32.32 27.35
CA PHE A 283 1.06 31.36 26.25
C PHE A 283 0.17 30.16 26.55
N LYS A 284 0.33 29.52 27.70
CA LYS A 284 -0.43 28.36 28.16
C LYS A 284 -1.94 28.68 28.23
N GLU A 285 -2.32 29.71 28.97
CA GLU A 285 -3.71 30.12 29.14
C GLU A 285 -4.38 30.42 27.78
N THR A 286 -3.68 31.07 26.86
CA THR A 286 -4.19 31.40 25.53
C THR A 286 -4.36 30.16 24.66
N LYS A 287 -3.38 29.26 24.67
CA LYS A 287 -3.43 28.00 23.91
C LYS A 287 -4.54 27.07 24.40
N GLU A 288 -4.63 26.86 25.70
CA GLU A 288 -5.68 26.04 26.30
C GLU A 288 -7.06 26.65 26.11
N GLY A 289 -7.16 27.99 26.17
CA GLY A 289 -8.39 28.71 25.86
C GLY A 289 -8.84 28.51 24.41
N GLU A 290 -7.93 28.55 23.43
CA GLU A 290 -8.26 28.30 22.02
C GLU A 290 -8.65 26.84 21.78
N LEU A 291 -7.98 25.87 22.42
CA LEU A 291 -8.35 24.46 22.34
C LEU A 291 -9.75 24.22 22.91
N LYS A 292 -10.07 24.78 24.09
CA LYS A 292 -11.42 24.70 24.68
C LYS A 292 -12.49 25.34 23.79
N ARG A 293 -12.19 26.51 23.22
CA ARG A 293 -13.09 27.17 22.25
C ARG A 293 -13.36 26.31 21.02
N LEU A 294 -12.32 25.70 20.48
CA LEU A 294 -12.47 24.78 19.35
C LEU A 294 -13.23 23.52 19.76
N ALA A 295 -12.94 22.95 20.92
CA ALA A 295 -13.68 21.80 21.45
C ALA A 295 -15.19 22.10 21.51
N GLU A 296 -15.60 23.25 22.06
CA GLU A 296 -17.01 23.64 22.10
C GLU A 296 -17.61 23.82 20.70
N LEU A 297 -16.86 24.40 19.75
CA LEU A 297 -17.31 24.55 18.37
C LEU A 297 -17.57 23.21 17.68
N TYR A 298 -16.73 22.20 17.96
CA TYR A 298 -16.81 20.88 17.35
C TYR A 298 -17.67 19.89 18.16
N LYS A 299 -18.04 20.20 19.41
CA LYS A 299 -18.77 19.32 20.33
C LYS A 299 -19.94 18.56 19.71
N PRO A 300 -20.81 19.18 18.88
CA PRO A 300 -21.94 18.46 18.30
C PRO A 300 -21.55 17.39 17.26
N TYR A 301 -20.28 17.35 16.81
CA TYR A 301 -19.84 16.58 15.66
C TYR A 301 -18.70 15.59 15.99
N ILE A 302 -18.20 15.59 17.22
CA ILE A 302 -17.08 14.76 17.65
C ILE A 302 -17.50 13.82 18.80
N PRO A 303 -16.89 12.63 18.92
CA PRO A 303 -17.12 11.75 20.04
C PRO A 303 -16.79 12.42 21.39
N GLU A 304 -17.47 12.01 22.46
CA GLU A 304 -17.24 12.54 23.81
C GLU A 304 -15.78 12.32 24.29
N GLU A 305 -15.17 11.20 23.93
CA GLU A 305 -13.76 10.92 24.25
C GLU A 305 -12.82 11.96 23.62
N VAL A 306 -13.08 12.34 22.37
CA VAL A 306 -12.31 13.39 21.65
C VAL A 306 -12.51 14.75 22.31
N TYR A 307 -13.78 15.10 22.61
CA TYR A 307 -14.09 16.35 23.29
C TYR A 307 -13.38 16.42 24.64
N ALA A 308 -13.47 15.38 25.46
CA ALA A 308 -12.83 15.34 26.77
C ALA A 308 -11.30 15.43 26.68
N ALA A 309 -10.68 14.75 25.72
CA ALA A 309 -9.24 14.81 25.51
C ALA A 309 -8.76 16.22 25.15
N VAL A 310 -9.50 16.94 24.31
CA VAL A 310 -9.16 18.31 23.90
C VAL A 310 -9.38 19.32 25.03
N VAL A 311 -10.49 19.26 25.74
CA VAL A 311 -10.80 20.19 26.85
C VAL A 311 -9.80 20.06 28.00
N ASN A 312 -9.36 18.81 28.27
CA ASN A 312 -8.43 18.52 29.36
C ASN A 312 -6.95 18.63 28.95
N TYR A 313 -6.67 19.01 27.70
CA TYR A 313 -5.29 19.13 27.23
C TYR A 313 -4.52 20.18 28.02
N GLN A 314 -3.37 19.80 28.58
CA GLN A 314 -2.50 20.68 29.34
C GLN A 314 -1.29 21.07 28.51
N VAL A 315 -1.02 22.36 28.39
CA VAL A 315 0.20 22.88 27.75
C VAL A 315 1.36 22.84 28.74
N GLU A 316 2.51 22.37 28.30
CA GLU A 316 3.73 22.22 29.09
C GLU A 316 4.88 23.01 28.46
N GLU A 317 5.93 23.29 29.29
CA GLU A 317 7.11 24.03 28.81
C GLU A 317 7.92 23.27 27.75
N THR A 318 7.74 21.96 27.70
CA THR A 318 8.38 21.05 26.76
C THR A 318 7.68 20.95 25.40
N ASP A 319 6.54 21.62 25.23
CA ASP A 319 5.78 21.67 23.98
C ASP A 319 6.42 22.50 22.88
#